data_dc69721328c5605cfbab53f58df06682
#
_entry.id   dc69721328c5605cfbab53f58df06682
#
_cell.length_a   1.000
_cell.length_b   1.000
_cell.length_c   1.000
_cell.angle_alpha   90.00
_cell.angle_beta   90.00
_cell.angle_gamma   90.00
#
_symmetry.space_group_name_H-M   'P 1'
#
loop_
_entity.id
_entity.type
_entity.pdbx_description
1 polymer ?
#
loop_
_entity_poly.entity_id
_entity_poly.type
_entity_poly.pdbx_seq_one_letter_code
_entity_poly.pdbx_strand_id
1 'polypeptide(L)'
;KGGMDLKEVIISADGDSIVYLVPDAVANDLSKYCIHFCDKWMKTSPNAKKYKIKGGYCYNEADFIDYLNEYAFPEEKSVFVKNLGWTDLGRNLPAEYKDHPYFNF
;
A
#
# COMPACT_ATOMS: atom_id res chain seq x y z
N LYS A 1 -4.62 -23.33 -11.56
CA LYS A 1 -4.05 -22.98 -10.44
C LYS A 1 -4.83 -21.90 -9.65
N GLY A 2 -5.62 -21.68 -9.21
CA GLY A 2 -6.31 -20.67 -8.49
C GLY A 2 -5.51 -20.06 -7.35
N GLY A 3 -4.22 -20.17 -7.44
CA GLY A 3 -3.39 -19.67 -6.39
C GLY A 3 -3.50 -18.18 -6.24
N MET A 4 -3.41 -17.74 -5.01
CA MET A 4 -3.32 -16.34 -4.70
C MET A 4 -1.86 -16.03 -4.59
N ASP A 5 -1.27 -15.60 -5.70
CA ASP A 5 0.13 -15.24 -5.70
C ASP A 5 0.29 -13.88 -5.06
N LEU A 6 1.02 -13.85 -3.96
CA LEU A 6 1.34 -12.62 -3.26
C LEU A 6 2.79 -12.28 -3.50
N LYS A 7 3.08 -10.98 -3.61
CA LYS A 7 4.44 -10.50 -3.78
C LYS A 7 4.73 -9.38 -2.79
N GLU A 8 6.00 -9.28 -2.43
CA GLU A 8 6.43 -8.23 -1.52
C GLU A 8 6.53 -6.89 -2.22
N VAL A 9 5.99 -5.88 -1.58
CA VAL A 9 6.15 -4.49 -1.98
C VAL A 9 6.54 -3.67 -0.76
N ILE A 10 7.04 -2.46 -0.98
CA ILE A 10 7.41 -1.57 0.09
C ILE A 10 6.57 -0.32 -0.01
N ILE A 11 5.90 0.03 1.09
CA ILE A 11 5.02 1.19 1.11
C ILE A 11 5.38 2.06 2.30
N SER A 12 5.34 3.37 2.09
CA SER A 12 5.62 4.35 3.11
C SER A 12 4.57 5.47 3.01
N ALA A 13 4.44 6.23 4.07
CA ALA A 13 3.61 7.44 4.08
C ALA A 13 4.37 8.52 4.84
N ASP A 14 5.49 8.94 4.26
CA ASP A 14 6.40 9.93 4.83
C ASP A 14 6.93 9.50 6.20
N GLY A 15 7.16 8.20 6.34
CA GLY A 15 7.65 7.64 7.59
C GLY A 15 8.46 6.39 7.32
N ASP A 16 8.26 5.39 8.17
CA ASP A 16 8.96 4.12 8.00
C ASP A 16 8.56 3.43 6.71
N SER A 17 9.49 2.69 6.13
CA SER A 17 9.23 1.85 4.97
C SER A 17 8.79 0.48 5.44
N ILE A 18 7.62 0.05 5.01
CA ILE A 18 6.99 -1.18 5.48
C ILE A 18 6.87 -2.18 4.33
N VAL A 19 7.28 -3.41 4.58
CA VAL A 19 7.15 -4.49 3.61
C VAL A 19 5.81 -5.19 3.82
N TYR A 20 5.05 -5.34 2.75
CA TYR A 20 3.78 -6.07 2.75
C TYR A 20 3.79 -7.11 1.64
N LEU A 21 3.06 -8.21 1.86
CA LEU A 21 2.70 -9.12 0.78
C LEU A 21 1.35 -8.67 0.26
N VAL A 22 1.28 -8.43 -1.04
CA VAL A 22 0.04 -7.97 -1.69
C VAL A 22 -0.24 -8.84 -2.91
N PRO A 23 -1.47 -8.82 -3.43
CA PRO A 23 -1.77 -9.58 -4.65
C PRO A 23 -0.81 -9.22 -5.78
N ASP A 24 -0.47 -10.20 -6.59
CA ASP A 24 0.43 -10.04 -7.71
C ASP A 24 0.03 -8.88 -8.62
N ALA A 25 -1.28 -8.74 -8.88
CA ALA A 25 -1.78 -7.64 -9.71
C ALA A 25 -1.43 -6.27 -9.12
N VAL A 26 -1.49 -6.14 -7.81
CA VAL A 26 -1.16 -4.88 -7.13
C VAL A 26 0.35 -4.64 -7.21
N ALA A 27 1.15 -5.68 -6.97
CA ALA A 27 2.61 -5.54 -7.02
C ALA A 27 3.09 -5.11 -8.40
N ASN A 28 2.46 -5.63 -9.46
CA ASN A 28 2.85 -5.33 -10.82
C ASN A 28 2.48 -3.91 -11.26
N ASP A 29 1.56 -3.26 -10.54
CA ASP A 29 1.08 -1.92 -10.87
C ASP A 29 0.91 -1.09 -9.60
N LEU A 30 1.86 -1.18 -8.70
CA LEU A 30 1.72 -0.61 -7.35
C LEU A 30 1.31 0.87 -7.36
N SER A 31 2.01 1.68 -8.15
CA SER A 31 1.71 3.12 -8.21
C SER A 31 0.27 3.37 -8.64
N LYS A 32 -0.22 2.60 -9.61
CA LYS A 32 -1.59 2.77 -10.10
C LYS A 32 -2.61 2.51 -8.99
N TYR A 33 -2.43 1.44 -8.24
CA TYR A 33 -3.36 1.10 -7.16
C TYR A 33 -3.27 2.10 -6.01
N CYS A 34 -2.08 2.54 -5.66
CA CYS A 34 -1.91 3.53 -4.60
C CYS A 34 -2.53 4.86 -4.98
N ILE A 35 -2.32 5.31 -6.21
CA ILE A 35 -2.89 6.57 -6.68
C ILE A 35 -4.40 6.48 -6.77
N HIS A 36 -4.94 5.36 -7.25
CA HIS A 36 -6.37 5.16 -7.28
C HIS A 36 -6.97 5.25 -5.87
N PHE A 37 -6.32 4.62 -4.90
CA PHE A 37 -6.78 4.67 -3.51
C PHE A 37 -6.86 6.11 -3.00
N CYS A 38 -5.78 6.87 -3.13
CA CYS A 38 -5.74 8.20 -2.51
C CYS A 38 -6.41 9.28 -3.35
N ASP A 39 -6.48 9.11 -4.66
CA ASP A 39 -7.03 10.15 -5.53
C ASP A 39 -8.47 9.88 -5.95
N LYS A 40 -8.84 8.62 -6.16
CA LYS A 40 -10.19 8.31 -6.63
C LYS A 40 -11.07 7.73 -5.55
N TRP A 41 -10.68 6.60 -4.99
CA TRP A 41 -11.51 5.93 -3.98
C TRP A 41 -11.72 6.83 -2.76
N MET A 42 -10.66 7.46 -2.28
CA MET A 42 -10.72 8.29 -1.07
C MET A 42 -11.72 9.43 -1.25
N LYS A 43 -11.80 10.00 -2.44
CA LYS A 43 -12.66 11.16 -2.71
C LYS A 43 -14.08 10.81 -3.10
N THR A 44 -14.34 9.59 -3.54
CA THR A 44 -15.64 9.23 -4.09
C THR A 44 -16.39 8.17 -3.29
N SER A 45 -15.70 7.32 -2.55
CA SER A 45 -16.36 6.24 -1.83
C SER A 45 -16.95 6.72 -0.52
N PRO A 46 -18.21 6.35 -0.23
CA PRO A 46 -18.78 6.65 1.09
C PRO A 46 -18.04 5.94 2.22
N ASN A 47 -17.35 4.85 1.91
CA ASN A 47 -16.59 4.13 2.91
C ASN A 47 -15.28 4.84 3.30
N ALA A 48 -14.90 5.87 2.55
CA ALA A 48 -13.69 6.64 2.85
C ALA A 48 -13.96 7.83 3.76
N LYS A 49 -15.20 8.06 4.16
CA LYS A 49 -15.56 9.23 4.98
C LYS A 49 -14.79 9.28 6.30
N LYS A 50 -14.45 8.14 6.85
CA LYS A 50 -13.71 8.08 8.12
C LYS A 50 -12.31 8.67 8.04
N TYR A 51 -11.79 8.84 6.84
CA TYR A 51 -10.47 9.43 6.63
C TYR A 51 -10.53 10.94 6.40
N LYS A 52 -11.72 11.48 6.25
CA LYS A 52 -11.86 12.90 5.93
C LYS A 52 -11.58 13.76 7.15
N ILE A 53 -10.75 14.78 6.96
CA ILE A 53 -10.46 15.76 7.99
C ILE A 53 -10.68 17.16 7.39
N LYS A 54 -10.59 18.18 8.23
CA LYS A 54 -10.72 19.54 7.76
C LYS A 54 -9.59 19.84 6.76
N GLY A 55 -9.96 20.16 5.56
CA GLY A 55 -9.00 20.51 4.51
C GLY A 55 -8.45 19.34 3.70
N GLY A 56 -8.92 18.10 3.94
CA GLY A 56 -8.45 16.99 3.14
C GLY A 56 -8.73 15.62 3.74
N TYR A 57 -7.76 14.74 3.62
CA TYR A 57 -7.89 13.36 4.08
C TYR A 57 -6.61 12.96 4.84
N CYS A 58 -6.78 12.14 5.86
CA CYS A 58 -5.66 11.63 6.65
C CYS A 58 -5.64 10.11 6.61
N TYR A 59 -4.55 9.54 6.12
CA TYR A 59 -4.40 8.10 5.99
C TYR A 59 -2.90 7.77 5.96
N ASN A 60 -2.61 6.48 6.11
CA ASN A 60 -1.23 6.00 6.02
C ASN A 60 -1.16 4.73 5.19
N GLU A 61 0.02 4.10 5.13
CA GLU A 61 0.22 2.89 4.34
C GLU A 61 -0.66 1.74 4.83
N ALA A 62 -0.92 1.65 6.14
CA ALA A 62 -1.77 0.58 6.67
C ALA A 62 -3.21 0.74 6.19
N ASP A 63 -3.66 1.98 6.00
CA ASP A 63 -5.01 2.23 5.50
C ASP A 63 -5.17 1.76 4.06
N PHE A 64 -4.12 1.86 3.26
CA PHE A 64 -4.13 1.32 1.91
C PHE A 64 -4.28 -0.20 1.94
N ILE A 65 -3.58 -0.87 2.86
CA ILE A 65 -3.69 -2.31 3.01
C ILE A 65 -5.09 -2.71 3.46
N ASP A 66 -5.70 -1.95 4.37
CA ASP A 66 -7.08 -2.19 4.78
C ASP A 66 -8.03 -2.05 3.59
N TYR A 67 -7.81 -1.05 2.74
CA TYR A 67 -8.59 -0.87 1.53
C TYR A 67 -8.47 -2.09 0.60
N LEU A 68 -7.26 -2.61 0.41
CA LEU A 68 -7.08 -3.81 -0.41
C LEU A 68 -7.85 -4.98 0.18
N ASN A 69 -7.76 -5.18 1.48
CA ASN A 69 -8.35 -6.33 2.13
C ASN A 69 -9.86 -6.27 2.26
N GLU A 70 -10.43 -5.08 2.34
CA GLU A 70 -11.86 -4.93 2.53
C GLU A 70 -12.62 -4.71 1.24
N TYR A 71 -12.01 -4.07 0.25
CA TYR A 71 -12.74 -3.65 -0.94
C TYR A 71 -12.18 -4.14 -2.26
N ALA A 72 -10.87 -4.04 -2.46
CA ALA A 72 -10.29 -4.33 -3.77
C ALA A 72 -10.00 -5.82 -3.98
N PHE A 73 -9.42 -6.48 -2.99
CA PHE A 73 -9.02 -7.88 -3.09
C PHE A 73 -9.32 -8.63 -1.79
N PRO A 74 -10.61 -8.71 -1.41
CA PRO A 74 -10.96 -9.36 -0.14
C PRO A 74 -10.66 -10.85 -0.09
N GLU A 75 -10.52 -11.48 -1.26
CA GLU A 75 -10.22 -12.91 -1.33
C GLU A 75 -8.72 -13.20 -1.30
N GLU A 76 -7.90 -12.16 -1.45
CA GLU A 76 -6.45 -12.31 -1.49
C GLU A 76 -5.84 -11.36 -0.47
N LYS A 77 -5.95 -11.72 0.79
CA LYS A 77 -5.57 -10.81 1.88
C LYS A 77 -4.10 -10.44 1.84
N SER A 78 -3.85 -9.15 1.90
CA SER A 78 -2.51 -8.61 2.05
C SER A 78 -2.10 -8.66 3.51
N VAL A 79 -0.82 -8.89 3.78
CA VAL A 79 -0.33 -9.02 5.14
C VAL A 79 0.96 -8.24 5.36
N PHE A 80 1.12 -7.76 6.58
CA PHE A 80 2.34 -7.11 7.02
C PHE A 80 3.49 -8.13 7.07
N VAL A 81 4.66 -7.74 6.63
CA VAL A 81 5.84 -8.59 6.69
C VAL A 81 6.87 -8.02 7.65
N LYS A 82 7.30 -6.77 7.44
CA LYS A 82 8.42 -6.24 8.20
C LYS A 82 8.48 -4.71 8.09
N ASN A 83 8.90 -4.09 9.16
CA ASN A 83 9.19 -2.66 9.16
C ASN A 83 10.70 -2.47 8.96
N LEU A 84 11.09 -1.79 7.90
CA LEU A 84 12.49 -1.56 7.59
C LEU A 84 13.03 -0.28 8.23
N GLY A 85 12.15 0.46 8.90
CA GLY A 85 12.53 1.74 9.46
C GLY A 85 12.51 2.84 8.40
N TRP A 86 12.99 4.01 8.78
CA TRP A 86 13.00 5.14 7.87
C TRP A 86 14.02 4.94 6.76
N THR A 87 13.61 5.21 5.53
CA THR A 87 14.50 5.20 4.38
C THR A 87 14.28 6.51 3.63
N ASP A 88 15.32 7.04 3.01
CA ASP A 88 15.21 8.29 2.28
C ASP A 88 14.59 8.03 0.92
N LEU A 89 13.25 7.97 0.88
CA LEU A 89 12.49 7.66 -0.33
C LEU A 89 12.95 6.38 -1.00
N GLY A 90 13.29 5.40 -0.17
CA GLY A 90 13.73 4.10 -0.67
C GLY A 90 15.18 4.00 -1.06
N ARG A 91 15.97 5.06 -0.86
CA ARG A 91 17.34 5.06 -1.33
C ARG A 91 18.29 4.17 -0.55
N ASN A 92 18.04 4.02 0.75
CA ASN A 92 18.90 3.23 1.60
C ASN A 92 18.25 1.93 2.04
N LEU A 93 17.51 1.31 1.13
CA LEU A 93 16.93 0.01 1.38
C LEU A 93 18.01 -1.07 1.49
N PRO A 94 17.80 -2.10 2.34
CA PRO A 94 18.69 -3.26 2.32
C PRO A 94 18.75 -3.86 0.92
N ALA A 95 19.91 -4.47 0.59
CA ALA A 95 20.14 -4.98 -0.76
C ALA A 95 19.04 -5.93 -1.25
N GLU A 96 18.51 -6.74 -0.34
CA GLU A 96 17.47 -7.73 -0.70
C GLU A 96 16.15 -7.09 -1.10
N TYR A 97 15.95 -5.81 -0.81
CA TYR A 97 14.71 -5.10 -1.14
C TYR A 97 14.85 -4.08 -2.25
N LYS A 98 16.03 -3.90 -2.80
CA LYS A 98 16.27 -2.82 -3.77
C LYS A 98 15.44 -2.93 -5.06
N ASP A 99 15.10 -4.13 -5.46
CA ASP A 99 14.33 -4.35 -6.67
C ASP A 99 12.82 -4.50 -6.43
N HIS A 100 12.39 -4.34 -5.20
CA HIS A 100 10.95 -4.44 -4.87
C HIS A 100 10.22 -3.19 -5.35
N PRO A 101 8.95 -3.34 -5.76
CA PRO A 101 8.12 -2.15 -6.00
C PRO A 101 8.03 -1.31 -4.74
N TYR A 102 8.10 -0.01 -4.90
CA TYR A 102 8.12 0.94 -3.78
C TYR A 102 7.19 2.11 -4.06
N PHE A 103 6.43 2.52 -3.08
CA PHE A 103 5.57 3.69 -3.20
C PHE A 103 5.53 4.47 -1.88
N ASN A 104 5.68 5.78 -1.96
CA ASN A 104 5.55 6.67 -0.80
C ASN A 104 4.35 7.58 -1.02
N PHE A 105 3.37 7.46 -0.15
CA PHE A 105 2.17 8.31 -0.20
C PHE A 105 2.46 9.77 0.11
#